data_d91ba47dd482b8bc743914488ad2adee
#
_entry.id   d91ba47dd482b8bc743914488ad2adee
#
_cell.length_a   1.000
_cell.length_b   1.000
_cell.length_c   1.000
_cell.angle_alpha   90.00
_cell.angle_beta   90.00
_cell.angle_gamma   90.00
#
_symmetry.space_group_name_H-M   'P 1'
#
loop_
_entity.id
_entity.type
_entity.pdbx_description
1 polymer ?
#
loop_
_entity_poly.entity_id
_entity_poly.type
_entity_poly.pdbx_seq_one_letter_code
_entity_poly.pdbx_strand_id
1 'polypeptide(L)'
;SQDGKCIETDKTRTLGSDDKVGVASAMQLAMYLKKHPEIKHGGLELVFTKDEEQNMTGIHNVKFDEIDSEYVLVLDADKLGQIQISGASYTNGTLTVETFKGGHSGIDIGDKTRVNAVKLIGELIAKIPQGEYKRDEYGTVTSINIGCVIGGGVEPVIQKIAQKGIKAESYIEYVADNCLTNIINTKAMAKYSIRSSEEQNENQLIEDIKKIVEDFNKQYEGLAKAEFIAKSKMKAFEKSGDETIQNICVKACQNIGIKGDVSSFHAGAETHIYAHEKNKHGQTLKPYLLGLADIYNMHSSNEMVDIESFLKGYEFLKETFMIYNA
;
A
#
# COMPACT_ATOMS: atom_id res chain seq x y z
N SER A 1 27.34 -8.30 -10.83
CA SER A 1 27.98 -7.08 -11.40
C SER A 1 29.44 -7.35 -11.83
N GLN A 2 30.00 -6.52 -12.68
CA GLN A 2 31.37 -6.66 -13.15
C GLN A 2 32.42 -6.48 -12.05
N ASP A 3 32.11 -5.73 -11.00
CA ASP A 3 32.97 -5.51 -9.84
C ASP A 3 32.81 -6.55 -8.73
N GLY A 4 31.88 -7.53 -8.92
CA GLY A 4 31.62 -8.60 -7.97
C GLY A 4 30.90 -8.17 -6.69
N LYS A 5 30.34 -6.95 -6.62
CA LYS A 5 29.68 -6.44 -5.42
C LYS A 5 28.18 -6.72 -5.37
N CYS A 6 27.54 -6.80 -6.54
CA CYS A 6 26.12 -7.04 -6.65
C CYS A 6 25.79 -8.27 -7.49
N ILE A 7 24.69 -8.90 -7.22
CA ILE A 7 24.01 -9.85 -8.11
C ILE A 7 23.06 -9.03 -8.97
N GLU A 8 23.10 -9.24 -10.29
CA GLU A 8 22.25 -8.57 -11.29
C GLU A 8 21.89 -9.55 -12.42
N THR A 9 20.90 -9.20 -13.24
CA THR A 9 20.55 -9.97 -14.44
C THR A 9 21.29 -9.46 -15.67
N ASP A 10 21.04 -10.10 -16.80
CA ASP A 10 21.42 -9.62 -18.13
C ASP A 10 20.57 -8.43 -18.63
N LYS A 11 19.74 -7.86 -17.77
CA LYS A 11 18.84 -6.72 -18.01
C LYS A 11 17.68 -6.99 -18.99
N THR A 12 17.41 -8.25 -19.28
CA THR A 12 16.24 -8.65 -20.10
C THR A 12 14.97 -8.84 -19.25
N ARG A 13 15.14 -9.03 -17.93
CA ARG A 13 14.05 -9.24 -16.96
C ARG A 13 14.50 -8.78 -15.56
N THR A 14 13.54 -8.66 -14.63
CA THR A 14 13.83 -8.45 -13.21
C THR A 14 14.64 -9.61 -12.62
N LEU A 15 15.47 -9.35 -11.61
CA LEU A 15 16.20 -10.37 -10.84
C LEU A 15 15.25 -11.18 -9.96
N GLY A 16 14.23 -10.51 -9.40
CA GLY A 16 13.33 -11.07 -8.38
C GLY A 16 14.07 -11.32 -7.05
N SER A 17 15.01 -10.42 -6.70
CA SER A 17 15.61 -10.39 -5.37
C SER A 17 14.57 -10.05 -4.30
N ASP A 18 13.56 -9.38 -4.69
CA ASP A 18 12.27 -9.18 -4.07
C ASP A 18 11.34 -10.34 -4.48
N ASP A 19 11.05 -11.41 -3.64
CA ASP A 19 11.74 -11.65 -2.36
C ASP A 19 12.57 -12.98 -2.36
N LYS A 20 13.39 -13.24 -3.36
CA LYS A 20 14.29 -14.42 -3.30
C LYS A 20 15.39 -14.30 -2.25
N VAL A 21 15.68 -13.08 -1.76
CA VAL A 21 16.59 -12.86 -0.64
C VAL A 21 16.04 -13.51 0.63
N GLY A 22 14.77 -13.28 0.95
CA GLY A 22 14.11 -13.89 2.10
C GLY A 22 13.99 -15.39 1.93
N VAL A 23 13.56 -15.89 0.76
CA VAL A 23 13.47 -17.32 0.45
C VAL A 23 14.81 -18.02 0.69
N ALA A 24 15.91 -17.49 0.15
CA ALA A 24 17.24 -18.10 0.30
C ALA A 24 17.72 -18.08 1.75
N SER A 25 17.50 -16.99 2.46
CA SER A 25 17.88 -16.83 3.87
C SER A 25 17.12 -17.80 4.78
N ALA A 26 15.80 -17.94 4.59
CA ALA A 26 14.97 -18.88 5.32
C ALA A 26 15.40 -20.33 5.09
N MET A 27 15.64 -20.72 3.84
CA MET A 27 16.15 -22.05 3.50
C MET A 27 17.52 -22.32 4.11
N GLN A 28 18.42 -21.32 4.06
CA GLN A 28 19.77 -21.44 4.65
C GLN A 28 19.70 -21.60 6.18
N LEU A 29 18.80 -20.90 6.87
CA LEU A 29 18.58 -21.07 8.30
C LEU A 29 18.13 -22.48 8.63
N ALA A 30 17.15 -23.03 7.90
CA ALA A 30 16.70 -24.41 8.10
C ALA A 30 17.81 -25.43 7.86
N MET A 31 18.63 -25.23 6.82
CA MET A 31 19.79 -26.08 6.53
C MET A 31 20.85 -25.99 7.64
N TYR A 32 21.08 -24.79 8.19
CA TYR A 32 21.99 -24.58 9.30
C TYR A 32 21.54 -25.36 10.55
N LEU A 33 20.29 -25.21 10.96
CA LEU A 33 19.73 -25.93 12.12
C LEU A 33 19.78 -27.47 11.93
N LYS A 34 19.50 -27.94 10.71
CA LYS A 34 19.63 -29.38 10.41
C LYS A 34 21.07 -29.93 10.55
N LYS A 35 22.08 -29.10 10.25
CA LYS A 35 23.49 -29.45 10.41
C LYS A 35 24.00 -29.31 11.84
N HIS A 36 23.29 -28.61 12.70
CA HIS A 36 23.64 -28.28 14.07
C HIS A 36 22.53 -28.76 15.03
N PRO A 37 22.29 -30.08 15.14
CA PRO A 37 21.23 -30.64 15.99
C PRO A 37 21.46 -30.42 17.49
N GLU A 38 22.66 -29.98 17.89
CA GLU A 38 22.98 -29.56 19.25
C GLU A 38 22.31 -28.25 19.66
N ILE A 39 21.89 -27.41 18.69
CA ILE A 39 21.18 -26.18 18.96
C ILE A 39 19.75 -26.50 19.40
N LYS A 40 19.45 -26.16 20.65
CA LYS A 40 18.09 -26.29 21.16
C LYS A 40 17.26 -25.08 20.66
N HIS A 41 16.11 -25.35 20.09
CA HIS A 41 15.20 -24.32 19.63
C HIS A 41 13.75 -24.83 19.70
N GLY A 42 12.80 -23.88 19.70
CA GLY A 42 11.39 -24.14 19.45
C GLY A 42 11.12 -24.58 18.02
N GLY A 43 9.88 -24.66 17.61
CA GLY A 43 9.52 -24.95 16.23
C GLY A 43 10.01 -23.84 15.29
N LEU A 44 10.33 -24.22 14.05
CA LEU A 44 10.53 -23.31 12.93
C LEU A 44 9.58 -23.73 11.81
N GLU A 45 8.71 -22.84 11.43
CA GLU A 45 7.79 -23.02 10.31
C GLU A 45 8.21 -22.10 9.18
N LEU A 46 8.36 -22.66 7.97
CA LEU A 46 8.68 -21.90 6.76
C LEU A 46 7.48 -21.93 5.83
N VAL A 47 6.94 -20.74 5.55
CA VAL A 47 5.83 -20.55 4.63
C VAL A 47 6.35 -19.87 3.38
N PHE A 48 6.19 -20.51 2.22
CA PHE A 48 6.53 -19.97 0.93
C PHE A 48 5.24 -19.75 0.14
N THR A 49 4.91 -18.51 -0.09
CA THR A 49 3.74 -18.11 -0.87
C THR A 49 4.14 -17.91 -2.34
N LYS A 50 3.16 -17.77 -3.18
CA LYS A 50 3.33 -17.40 -4.60
C LYS A 50 2.45 -16.21 -4.92
N ASP A 51 2.77 -15.54 -6.04
CA ASP A 51 1.96 -14.45 -6.58
C ASP A 51 1.78 -13.29 -5.57
N GLU A 52 2.80 -12.97 -4.72
CA GLU A 52 2.77 -11.80 -3.86
C GLU A 52 2.52 -10.55 -4.70
N GLU A 53 3.31 -10.33 -5.73
CA GLU A 53 3.26 -9.23 -6.70
C GLU A 53 1.96 -9.18 -7.54
N GLN A 54 1.17 -10.24 -7.51
CA GLN A 54 -0.11 -10.39 -8.20
C GLN A 54 -1.28 -10.32 -7.20
N ASN A 55 -1.34 -9.25 -6.40
CA ASN A 55 -2.35 -9.02 -5.36
C ASN A 55 -2.31 -10.03 -4.20
N MET A 56 -1.13 -10.56 -3.87
CA MET A 56 -0.92 -11.46 -2.73
C MET A 56 -1.86 -12.69 -2.76
N THR A 57 -2.09 -13.27 -3.95
CA THR A 57 -3.09 -14.34 -4.09
C THR A 57 -2.70 -15.63 -3.38
N GLY A 58 -1.40 -15.85 -3.19
CA GLY A 58 -0.87 -17.07 -2.54
C GLY A 58 -1.21 -17.15 -1.07
N ILE A 59 -1.03 -16.07 -0.33
CA ILE A 59 -1.24 -16.06 1.12
C ILE A 59 -2.68 -16.36 1.53
N HIS A 60 -3.66 -16.02 0.71
CA HIS A 60 -5.07 -16.35 0.97
C HIS A 60 -5.37 -17.86 0.94
N ASN A 61 -4.41 -18.69 0.50
CA ASN A 61 -4.53 -20.15 0.51
C ASN A 61 -3.70 -20.79 1.63
N VAL A 62 -3.03 -20.02 2.46
CA VAL A 62 -2.32 -20.52 3.64
C VAL A 62 -3.34 -21.00 4.65
N LYS A 63 -3.09 -22.18 5.22
CA LYS A 63 -3.92 -22.75 6.28
C LYS A 63 -3.42 -22.25 7.63
N PHE A 64 -3.87 -21.08 8.01
CA PHE A 64 -3.45 -20.42 9.25
C PHE A 64 -3.78 -21.24 10.49
N ASP A 65 -4.86 -22.03 10.44
CA ASP A 65 -5.26 -22.98 11.49
C ASP A 65 -4.33 -24.20 11.66
N GLU A 66 -3.37 -24.38 10.77
CA GLU A 66 -2.28 -25.38 10.91
C GLU A 66 -0.99 -24.73 11.46
N ILE A 67 -0.85 -23.41 11.48
CA ILE A 67 0.33 -22.69 11.99
C ILE A 67 0.35 -22.74 13.52
N ASP A 68 1.50 -23.14 14.08
CA ASP A 68 1.75 -23.21 15.52
C ASP A 68 2.28 -21.90 16.10
N SER A 69 3.10 -21.22 15.33
CA SER A 69 3.79 -19.99 15.72
C SER A 69 2.84 -18.84 15.97
N GLU A 70 3.17 -17.96 16.92
CA GLU A 70 2.47 -16.70 17.18
C GLU A 70 3.12 -15.54 16.40
N TYR A 71 4.45 -15.56 16.31
CA TYR A 71 5.23 -14.53 15.61
C TYR A 71 5.53 -14.94 14.17
N VAL A 72 5.44 -13.98 13.25
CA VAL A 72 5.71 -14.17 11.84
C VAL A 72 6.74 -13.16 11.38
N LEU A 73 7.84 -13.61 10.80
CA LEU A 73 8.84 -12.74 10.15
C LEU A 73 8.63 -12.83 8.64
N VAL A 74 8.08 -11.79 8.05
CA VAL A 74 7.99 -11.62 6.59
C VAL A 74 9.30 -10.98 6.14
N LEU A 75 10.02 -11.60 5.20
CA LEU A 75 11.42 -11.26 4.90
C LEU A 75 11.56 -10.38 3.65
N ASP A 76 10.60 -9.51 3.41
CA ASP A 76 10.29 -8.85 2.15
C ASP A 76 10.47 -7.32 2.18
N ALA A 77 11.40 -6.82 3.02
CA ALA A 77 11.77 -5.40 2.98
C ALA A 77 13.10 -5.18 2.24
N ASP A 78 13.25 -3.99 1.65
CA ASP A 78 14.25 -3.66 0.63
C ASP A 78 15.62 -3.21 1.15
N LYS A 79 15.77 -3.04 2.48
CA LYS A 79 17.04 -2.58 3.08
C LYS A 79 17.44 -3.43 4.27
N LEU A 80 18.73 -3.72 4.34
CA LEU A 80 19.33 -4.43 5.46
C LEU A 80 19.04 -3.75 6.81
N GLY A 81 18.51 -4.51 7.76
CA GLY A 81 18.22 -4.06 9.13
C GLY A 81 16.92 -3.27 9.29
N GLN A 82 16.09 -3.14 8.25
CA GLN A 82 14.71 -2.66 8.42
C GLN A 82 13.91 -3.63 9.27
N ILE A 83 13.16 -3.07 10.23
CA ILE A 83 12.25 -3.77 11.13
C ILE A 83 10.94 -3.01 11.09
N GLN A 84 10.07 -3.36 10.16
CA GLN A 84 8.80 -2.68 9.98
C GLN A 84 7.77 -3.28 10.94
N ILE A 85 7.21 -2.44 11.79
CA ILE A 85 6.30 -2.83 12.89
C ILE A 85 4.85 -2.48 12.61
N SER A 86 4.59 -1.79 11.52
CA SER A 86 3.24 -1.47 11.03
C SER A 86 3.28 -1.16 9.54
N GLY A 87 2.14 -1.29 8.87
CA GLY A 87 2.00 -1.00 7.45
C GLY A 87 0.64 -0.38 7.13
N ALA A 88 0.61 0.49 6.13
CA ALA A 88 -0.58 1.27 5.85
C ALA A 88 -1.67 0.46 5.11
N SER A 89 -2.91 0.67 5.51
CA SER A 89 -4.11 0.25 4.77
C SER A 89 -4.11 0.79 3.34
N TYR A 90 -5.00 0.26 2.52
CA TYR A 90 -5.33 0.84 1.23
C TYR A 90 -6.85 0.93 1.08
N THR A 91 -7.36 2.16 1.02
CA THR A 91 -8.78 2.46 0.84
C THR A 91 -8.99 3.39 -0.35
N ASN A 92 -9.88 2.99 -1.26
CA ASN A 92 -10.29 3.80 -2.39
C ASN A 92 -11.45 4.71 -1.99
N GLY A 93 -11.26 6.03 -2.10
CA GLY A 93 -12.29 7.04 -1.99
C GLY A 93 -12.91 7.39 -3.35
N THR A 94 -14.20 7.56 -3.39
CA THR A 94 -14.92 8.10 -4.57
C THR A 94 -15.81 9.24 -4.11
N LEU A 95 -15.52 10.44 -4.63
CA LEU A 95 -16.38 11.61 -4.47
C LEU A 95 -17.16 11.81 -5.77
N THR A 96 -18.48 11.92 -5.67
CA THR A 96 -19.36 12.27 -6.80
C THR A 96 -20.11 13.54 -6.51
N VAL A 97 -20.34 14.33 -7.54
CA VAL A 97 -21.24 15.50 -7.51
C VAL A 97 -22.21 15.37 -8.67
N GLU A 98 -23.49 15.42 -8.37
CA GLU A 98 -24.56 15.44 -9.34
C GLU A 98 -25.40 16.71 -9.16
N THR A 99 -25.74 17.40 -10.26
CA THR A 99 -26.60 18.58 -10.26
C THR A 99 -27.91 18.26 -10.94
N PHE A 100 -29.00 18.88 -10.50
CA PHE A 100 -30.35 18.50 -10.94
C PHE A 100 -30.73 19.08 -12.30
N LYS A 101 -30.00 20.11 -12.79
CA LYS A 101 -30.28 20.76 -14.07
C LYS A 101 -28.98 21.03 -14.84
N GLY A 102 -28.86 20.45 -16.02
CA GLY A 102 -27.86 20.82 -17.01
C GLY A 102 -28.34 21.93 -17.93
N GLY A 103 -27.56 22.22 -18.95
CA GLY A 103 -27.95 23.22 -19.98
C GLY A 103 -26.83 23.60 -20.93
N HIS A 104 -27.15 24.53 -21.83
CA HIS A 104 -26.17 25.10 -22.76
C HIS A 104 -25.41 26.26 -22.09
N SER A 105 -24.10 26.25 -22.14
CA SER A 105 -23.26 27.23 -21.44
C SER A 105 -23.45 28.68 -21.87
N GLY A 106 -23.98 28.91 -23.06
CA GLY A 106 -24.29 30.28 -23.55
C GLY A 106 -25.74 30.71 -23.26
N ILE A 107 -26.72 29.82 -23.50
CA ILE A 107 -28.14 30.18 -23.39
C ILE A 107 -28.62 30.13 -21.94
N ASP A 108 -28.22 29.10 -21.20
CA ASP A 108 -28.72 28.81 -19.86
C ASP A 108 -27.82 29.34 -18.73
N ILE A 109 -26.69 29.98 -19.04
CA ILE A 109 -25.67 30.37 -18.04
C ILE A 109 -26.22 31.39 -17.00
N GLY A 110 -27.23 32.15 -17.36
CA GLY A 110 -27.90 33.11 -16.46
C GLY A 110 -28.90 32.47 -15.47
N ASP A 111 -29.30 31.23 -15.67
CA ASP A 111 -30.22 30.52 -14.77
C ASP A 111 -29.47 30.04 -13.53
N LYS A 112 -29.63 30.75 -12.41
CA LYS A 112 -28.99 30.44 -11.13
C LYS A 112 -29.38 29.09 -10.53
N THR A 113 -30.42 28.43 -11.06
CA THR A 113 -30.81 27.06 -10.64
C THR A 113 -29.98 25.98 -11.36
N ARG A 114 -29.16 26.34 -12.34
CA ARG A 114 -28.26 25.48 -13.09
C ARG A 114 -26.84 25.65 -12.60
N VAL A 115 -26.41 24.80 -11.75
CA VAL A 115 -25.04 24.81 -11.22
C VAL A 115 -24.21 23.75 -11.96
N ASN A 116 -22.91 24.00 -12.12
CA ASN A 116 -22.01 23.12 -12.88
C ASN A 116 -21.29 22.15 -11.96
N ALA A 117 -21.51 20.86 -12.15
CA ALA A 117 -20.92 19.81 -11.32
C ALA A 117 -19.38 19.81 -11.32
N VAL A 118 -18.74 20.19 -12.45
CA VAL A 118 -17.27 20.28 -12.55
C VAL A 118 -16.73 21.43 -11.68
N LYS A 119 -17.44 22.54 -11.63
CA LYS A 119 -17.08 23.66 -10.74
C LYS A 119 -17.28 23.26 -9.28
N LEU A 120 -18.40 22.61 -8.95
CA LEU A 120 -18.75 22.24 -7.59
C LEU A 120 -17.84 21.15 -7.02
N ILE A 121 -17.40 20.17 -7.83
CA ILE A 121 -16.44 19.17 -7.34
C ILE A 121 -15.09 19.82 -7.04
N GLY A 122 -14.67 20.84 -7.82
CA GLY A 122 -13.46 21.62 -7.53
C GLY A 122 -13.54 22.35 -6.17
N GLU A 123 -14.71 22.89 -5.81
CA GLU A 123 -14.94 23.51 -4.49
C GLU A 123 -14.85 22.50 -3.35
N LEU A 124 -15.37 21.28 -3.53
CA LEU A 124 -15.25 20.19 -2.55
C LEU A 124 -13.80 19.71 -2.41
N ILE A 125 -13.12 19.47 -3.52
CA ILE A 125 -11.71 19.04 -3.55
C ILE A 125 -10.83 20.03 -2.78
N ALA A 126 -11.06 21.33 -2.94
CA ALA A 126 -10.30 22.36 -2.23
C ALA A 126 -10.51 22.36 -0.69
N LYS A 127 -11.58 21.74 -0.20
CA LYS A 127 -11.87 21.61 1.23
C LYS A 127 -11.38 20.27 1.82
N ILE A 128 -11.24 19.23 0.97
CA ILE A 128 -10.77 17.90 1.39
C ILE A 128 -9.25 17.95 1.58
N PRO A 129 -8.69 17.36 2.66
CA PRO A 129 -7.26 17.27 2.86
C PRO A 129 -6.52 16.61 1.68
N GLN A 130 -5.26 16.96 1.49
CA GLN A 130 -4.36 16.37 0.50
C GLN A 130 -2.98 16.13 1.12
N GLY A 131 -2.40 14.97 0.86
CA GLY A 131 -1.08 14.58 1.38
C GLY A 131 -1.18 13.96 2.77
N GLU A 132 -0.24 14.29 3.62
CA GLU A 132 -0.19 13.77 4.99
C GLU A 132 -1.27 14.45 5.85
N TYR A 133 -2.16 13.62 6.41
CA TYR A 133 -3.22 14.08 7.30
C TYR A 133 -2.78 14.02 8.77
N LYS A 134 -2.06 12.95 9.14
CA LYS A 134 -1.54 12.76 10.49
C LYS A 134 -0.26 11.93 10.46
N ARG A 135 0.67 12.23 11.37
CA ARG A 135 1.90 11.46 11.61
C ARG A 135 2.18 11.37 13.11
N ASP A 136 2.66 10.23 13.57
CA ASP A 136 3.16 10.06 14.93
C ASP A 136 4.70 10.03 14.99
N GLU A 137 5.23 9.87 16.20
CA GLU A 137 6.67 9.82 16.47
C GLU A 137 7.35 8.54 15.95
N TYR A 138 6.59 7.47 15.68
CA TYR A 138 7.09 6.20 15.11
C TYR A 138 7.04 6.17 13.58
N GLY A 139 6.63 7.28 12.96
CA GLY A 139 6.52 7.38 11.51
C GLY A 139 5.27 6.73 10.94
N THR A 140 4.26 6.36 11.77
CA THR A 140 2.96 5.97 11.24
C THR A 140 2.30 7.16 10.57
N VAL A 141 1.75 6.97 9.41
CA VAL A 141 1.17 8.04 8.60
C VAL A 141 -0.24 7.69 8.19
N THR A 142 -1.12 8.68 8.30
CA THR A 142 -2.41 8.71 7.60
C THR A 142 -2.33 9.73 6.48
N SER A 143 -2.61 9.33 5.26
CA SER A 143 -2.50 10.17 4.08
C SER A 143 -3.67 10.00 3.13
N ILE A 144 -3.90 11.02 2.32
CA ILE A 144 -4.90 11.03 1.25
C ILE A 144 -4.32 11.67 0.00
N ASN A 145 -4.54 11.04 -1.13
CA ASN A 145 -4.14 11.58 -2.43
C ASN A 145 -5.30 11.54 -3.42
N ILE A 146 -5.55 12.67 -4.09
CA ILE A 146 -6.44 12.72 -5.23
C ILE A 146 -5.71 12.22 -6.47
N GLY A 147 -6.19 11.09 -7.03
CA GLY A 147 -5.56 10.46 -8.19
C GLY A 147 -6.20 10.81 -9.52
N CYS A 148 -7.47 11.23 -9.50
CA CYS A 148 -8.20 11.51 -10.73
C CYS A 148 -9.40 12.43 -10.48
N VAL A 149 -9.68 13.33 -11.43
CA VAL A 149 -10.91 14.13 -11.51
C VAL A 149 -11.47 14.04 -12.92
N ILE A 150 -12.76 13.72 -13.04
CA ILE A 150 -13.44 13.55 -14.33
C ILE A 150 -14.75 14.36 -14.31
N GLY A 151 -14.98 15.15 -15.35
CA GLY A 151 -16.27 15.84 -15.61
C GLY A 151 -17.12 15.12 -16.65
N GLY A 152 -18.43 15.34 -16.63
CA GLY A 152 -19.38 14.68 -17.54
C GLY A 152 -19.16 14.94 -19.04
N GLY A 153 -18.49 16.03 -19.42
CA GLY A 153 -18.17 16.37 -20.81
C GLY A 153 -17.19 15.41 -21.50
N VAL A 154 -16.49 14.55 -20.76
CA VAL A 154 -15.52 13.59 -21.32
C VAL A 154 -16.18 12.25 -21.72
N GLU A 155 -17.33 11.92 -21.17
CA GLU A 155 -17.97 10.61 -21.39
C GLU A 155 -18.23 10.27 -22.86
N PRO A 156 -18.77 11.20 -23.70
CA PRO A 156 -18.97 10.92 -25.12
C PRO A 156 -17.67 10.65 -25.88
N VAL A 157 -16.55 11.26 -25.46
CA VAL A 157 -15.24 11.06 -26.08
C VAL A 157 -14.70 9.69 -25.73
N ILE A 158 -14.80 9.27 -24.45
CA ILE A 158 -14.38 7.94 -23.99
C ILE A 158 -15.17 6.84 -24.73
N GLN A 159 -16.48 7.00 -24.85
CA GLN A 159 -17.33 6.08 -25.62
C GLN A 159 -16.88 5.97 -27.09
N LYS A 160 -16.55 7.10 -27.72
CA LYS A 160 -16.08 7.15 -29.10
C LYS A 160 -14.72 6.45 -29.27
N ILE A 161 -13.79 6.64 -28.31
CA ILE A 161 -12.50 5.95 -28.30
C ILE A 161 -12.73 4.42 -28.23
N ALA A 162 -13.55 3.97 -27.29
CA ALA A 162 -13.84 2.55 -27.09
C ALA A 162 -14.49 1.90 -28.32
N GLN A 163 -15.46 2.57 -28.95
CA GLN A 163 -16.19 2.06 -30.10
C GLN A 163 -15.36 2.03 -31.40
N LYS A 164 -14.51 3.05 -31.62
CA LYS A 164 -13.78 3.23 -32.87
C LYS A 164 -12.34 2.76 -32.83
N GLY A 165 -11.84 2.28 -31.70
CA GLY A 165 -10.45 1.85 -31.56
C GLY A 165 -9.43 2.94 -31.86
N ILE A 166 -9.74 4.20 -31.51
CA ILE A 166 -8.88 5.36 -31.79
C ILE A 166 -7.57 5.20 -31.01
N LYS A 167 -6.45 5.32 -31.72
CA LYS A 167 -5.11 5.41 -31.13
C LYS A 167 -4.68 6.86 -31.10
N ALA A 168 -4.12 7.31 -29.98
CA ALA A 168 -3.57 8.65 -29.79
C ALA A 168 -2.21 8.54 -29.10
N GLU A 169 -1.30 9.47 -29.41
CA GLU A 169 -0.01 9.58 -28.71
C GLU A 169 -0.23 9.92 -27.23
N SER A 170 -1.21 10.80 -26.94
CA SER A 170 -1.67 11.11 -25.60
C SER A 170 -3.20 11.08 -25.54
N TYR A 171 -3.76 10.14 -24.80
CA TYR A 171 -5.21 10.06 -24.58
C TYR A 171 -5.74 11.21 -23.73
N ILE A 172 -4.94 11.78 -22.83
CA ILE A 172 -5.33 12.94 -22.01
C ILE A 172 -5.55 14.15 -22.91
N GLU A 173 -4.60 14.46 -23.80
CA GLU A 173 -4.73 15.56 -24.74
C GLU A 173 -5.87 15.32 -25.72
N TYR A 174 -5.98 14.11 -26.28
CA TYR A 174 -7.10 13.77 -27.17
C TYR A 174 -8.46 13.98 -26.51
N VAL A 175 -8.62 13.60 -25.24
CA VAL A 175 -9.88 13.80 -24.49
C VAL A 175 -10.09 15.30 -24.25
N ALA A 176 -9.07 16.04 -23.85
CA ALA A 176 -9.15 17.48 -23.61
C ALA A 176 -9.60 18.26 -24.85
N ASP A 177 -9.03 17.92 -26.02
CA ASP A 177 -9.33 18.61 -27.30
C ASP A 177 -10.71 18.28 -27.86
N ASN A 178 -11.28 17.13 -27.49
CA ASN A 178 -12.54 16.65 -28.01
C ASN A 178 -13.70 16.65 -27.00
N CYS A 179 -13.47 17.03 -25.74
CA CYS A 179 -14.52 17.11 -24.74
C CYS A 179 -15.50 18.26 -25.00
N LEU A 180 -16.72 18.13 -24.47
CA LEU A 180 -17.76 19.16 -24.62
C LEU A 180 -17.53 20.27 -23.60
N THR A 181 -17.23 21.47 -24.07
CA THR A 181 -17.03 22.69 -23.24
C THR A 181 -18.26 23.59 -23.18
N ASN A 182 -19.22 23.40 -24.09
CA ASN A 182 -20.42 24.24 -24.23
C ASN A 182 -21.63 23.74 -23.42
N ILE A 183 -21.43 22.90 -22.43
CA ILE A 183 -22.47 22.36 -21.57
C ILE A 183 -22.26 22.73 -20.09
N ILE A 184 -23.37 22.89 -19.35
CA ILE A 184 -23.38 22.94 -17.89
C ILE A 184 -23.42 21.49 -17.43
N ASN A 185 -22.26 20.98 -16.98
CA ASN A 185 -22.12 19.58 -16.60
C ASN A 185 -22.98 19.22 -15.38
N THR A 186 -23.69 18.11 -15.45
CA THR A 186 -24.54 17.60 -14.37
C THR A 186 -23.84 16.55 -13.50
N LYS A 187 -22.69 16.05 -13.91
CA LYS A 187 -21.97 15.02 -13.15
C LYS A 187 -20.46 15.26 -13.17
N ALA A 188 -19.83 15.07 -12.01
CA ALA A 188 -18.39 15.03 -11.87
C ALA A 188 -17.98 14.02 -10.79
N MET A 189 -16.77 13.47 -10.90
CA MET A 189 -16.25 12.45 -10.01
C MET A 189 -14.77 12.70 -9.72
N ALA A 190 -14.35 12.45 -8.48
CA ALA A 190 -12.94 12.36 -8.11
C ALA A 190 -12.64 11.02 -7.43
N LYS A 191 -11.42 10.51 -7.65
CA LYS A 191 -10.91 9.29 -7.03
C LYS A 191 -9.76 9.61 -6.11
N TYR A 192 -9.80 8.99 -4.94
CA TYR A 192 -8.80 9.15 -3.89
C TYR A 192 -8.16 7.82 -3.53
N SER A 193 -6.90 7.86 -3.17
CA SER A 193 -6.18 6.83 -2.44
C SER A 193 -6.02 7.30 -1.01
N ILE A 194 -6.53 6.54 -0.05
CA ILE A 194 -6.35 6.77 1.38
C ILE A 194 -5.49 5.65 1.92
N ARG A 195 -4.50 6.00 2.74
CA ARG A 195 -3.61 5.06 3.42
C ARG A 195 -3.44 5.46 4.87
N SER A 196 -3.46 4.48 5.77
CA SER A 196 -3.25 4.71 7.19
C SER A 196 -2.65 3.47 7.86
N SER A 197 -1.64 3.67 8.69
CA SER A 197 -1.10 2.60 9.53
C SER A 197 -1.93 2.37 10.79
N GLU A 198 -3.02 3.14 10.99
CA GLU A 198 -3.94 3.05 12.12
C GLU A 198 -5.39 3.21 11.67
N GLU A 199 -6.23 2.22 11.97
CA GLU A 199 -7.64 2.22 11.58
C GLU A 199 -8.42 3.41 12.16
N GLN A 200 -8.11 3.79 13.40
CA GLN A 200 -8.77 4.93 14.06
C GLN A 200 -8.54 6.24 13.29
N ASN A 201 -7.31 6.47 12.83
CA ASN A 201 -6.97 7.69 12.09
C ASN A 201 -7.57 7.68 10.67
N GLU A 202 -7.64 6.51 10.04
CA GLU A 202 -8.33 6.35 8.74
C GLU A 202 -9.82 6.68 8.87
N ASN A 203 -10.48 6.12 9.88
CA ASN A 203 -11.89 6.36 10.15
C ASN A 203 -12.15 7.84 10.45
N GLN A 204 -11.30 8.50 11.22
CA GLN A 204 -11.42 9.94 11.50
C GLN A 204 -11.33 10.78 10.21
N LEU A 205 -10.36 10.49 9.34
CA LEU A 205 -10.23 11.18 8.05
C LEU A 205 -11.47 10.99 7.17
N ILE A 206 -12.00 9.77 7.11
CA ILE A 206 -13.21 9.47 6.34
C ILE A 206 -14.43 10.24 6.89
N GLU A 207 -14.59 10.31 8.21
CA GLU A 207 -15.68 11.06 8.83
C GLU A 207 -15.53 12.58 8.61
N ASP A 208 -14.33 13.12 8.66
CA ASP A 208 -14.07 14.54 8.35
C ASP A 208 -14.46 14.86 6.89
N ILE A 209 -14.14 13.97 5.95
CA ILE A 209 -14.56 14.13 4.55
C ILE A 209 -16.08 14.06 4.40
N LYS A 210 -16.73 13.11 5.06
CA LYS A 210 -18.20 13.00 5.05
C LYS A 210 -18.87 14.26 5.58
N LYS A 211 -18.34 14.86 6.64
CA LYS A 211 -18.84 16.11 7.21
C LYS A 211 -18.72 17.28 6.21
N ILE A 212 -17.59 17.38 5.49
CA ILE A 212 -17.42 18.37 4.42
C ILE A 212 -18.49 18.19 3.35
N VAL A 213 -18.79 16.94 2.97
CA VAL A 213 -19.82 16.60 1.97
C VAL A 213 -21.23 16.91 2.49
N GLU A 214 -21.51 16.66 3.76
CA GLU A 214 -22.82 17.02 4.37
C GLU A 214 -23.04 18.54 4.38
N ASP A 215 -22.02 19.31 4.74
CA ASP A 215 -22.11 20.78 4.74
C ASP A 215 -22.26 21.34 3.32
N PHE A 216 -21.61 20.72 2.34
CA PHE A 216 -21.83 21.03 0.93
C PHE A 216 -23.30 20.73 0.51
N ASN A 217 -23.84 19.60 0.88
CA ASN A 217 -25.22 19.22 0.54
C ASN A 217 -26.25 20.20 1.14
N LYS A 218 -26.02 20.71 2.35
CA LYS A 218 -26.84 21.78 2.95
C LYS A 218 -26.72 23.08 2.16
N GLN A 219 -25.50 23.46 1.77
CA GLN A 219 -25.25 24.69 1.02
C GLN A 219 -25.92 24.69 -0.36
N TYR A 220 -25.98 23.53 -1.02
CA TYR A 220 -26.52 23.37 -2.39
C TYR A 220 -27.83 22.60 -2.41
N GLU A 221 -28.61 22.66 -1.33
CA GLU A 221 -29.92 22.01 -1.23
C GLU A 221 -30.83 22.42 -2.41
N GLY A 222 -31.46 21.43 -3.04
CA GLY A 222 -32.32 21.64 -4.23
C GLY A 222 -31.57 21.93 -5.54
N LEU A 223 -30.23 22.08 -5.53
CA LEU A 223 -29.43 22.37 -6.74
C LEU A 223 -28.49 21.22 -7.10
N ALA A 224 -27.84 20.63 -6.10
CA ALA A 224 -26.84 19.56 -6.28
C ALA A 224 -26.86 18.60 -5.10
N LYS A 225 -26.27 17.42 -5.32
CA LYS A 225 -25.98 16.41 -4.29
C LYS A 225 -24.56 15.90 -4.49
N ALA A 226 -23.83 15.79 -3.40
CA ALA A 226 -22.52 15.12 -3.35
C ALA A 226 -22.58 13.87 -2.47
N GLU A 227 -21.74 12.89 -2.79
CA GLU A 227 -21.58 11.68 -2.03
C GLU A 227 -20.10 11.29 -1.99
N PHE A 228 -19.62 10.84 -0.82
CA PHE A 228 -18.31 10.25 -0.66
C PHE A 228 -18.44 8.79 -0.19
N ILE A 229 -17.85 7.88 -0.96
CA ILE A 229 -17.81 6.45 -0.65
C ILE A 229 -16.37 6.03 -0.47
N ALA A 230 -16.05 5.50 0.71
CA ALA A 230 -14.77 4.84 1.00
C ALA A 230 -14.94 3.32 0.91
N LYS A 231 -14.06 2.66 0.16
CA LYS A 231 -14.04 1.20 0.00
C LYS A 231 -12.66 0.67 0.34
N SER A 232 -12.55 0.02 1.50
CA SER A 232 -11.32 -0.67 1.90
C SER A 232 -10.96 -1.77 0.90
N LYS A 233 -9.67 -1.83 0.56
CA LYS A 233 -9.04 -2.85 -0.29
C LYS A 233 -8.09 -3.72 0.51
N MET A 234 -7.44 -3.14 1.50
CA MET A 234 -6.50 -3.80 2.40
C MET A 234 -6.57 -3.10 3.75
N LYS A 235 -6.68 -3.87 4.83
CA LYS A 235 -6.63 -3.35 6.18
C LYS A 235 -5.20 -3.00 6.58
N ALA A 236 -5.03 -2.12 7.56
CA ALA A 236 -3.72 -1.82 8.12
C ALA A 236 -3.11 -3.05 8.81
N PHE A 237 -1.80 -3.14 8.75
CA PHE A 237 -1.00 -3.92 9.68
C PHE A 237 -0.61 -2.96 10.82
N GLU A 238 -1.31 -3.01 11.94
CA GLU A 238 -1.09 -2.08 13.05
C GLU A 238 0.06 -2.54 13.94
N LYS A 239 0.75 -1.57 14.56
CA LYS A 239 1.79 -1.85 15.56
C LYS A 239 1.21 -2.70 16.70
N SER A 240 1.84 -3.83 16.99
CA SER A 240 1.54 -4.64 18.18
C SER A 240 1.97 -3.92 19.47
N GLY A 241 1.20 -4.09 20.54
CA GLY A 241 1.65 -3.70 21.87
C GLY A 241 2.75 -4.62 22.46
N ASP A 242 3.03 -5.74 21.79
CA ASP A 242 4.09 -6.68 22.16
C ASP A 242 5.36 -6.37 21.37
N GLU A 243 6.38 -5.87 22.05
CA GLU A 243 7.66 -5.47 21.44
C GLU A 243 8.73 -6.57 21.50
N THR A 244 8.36 -7.80 21.88
CA THR A 244 9.33 -8.90 22.08
C THR A 244 10.22 -9.10 20.84
N ILE A 245 9.63 -9.34 19.68
CA ILE A 245 10.39 -9.58 18.45
C ILE A 245 11.10 -8.32 17.97
N GLN A 246 10.48 -7.15 18.07
CA GLN A 246 11.14 -5.88 17.76
C GLN A 246 12.45 -5.73 18.53
N ASN A 247 12.42 -5.94 19.85
CA ASN A 247 13.59 -5.82 20.72
C ASN A 247 14.67 -6.87 20.40
N ILE A 248 14.25 -8.09 20.09
CA ILE A 248 15.16 -9.17 19.64
C ILE A 248 15.84 -8.80 18.33
N CYS A 249 15.10 -8.32 17.34
CA CYS A 249 15.65 -7.88 16.05
C CYS A 249 16.64 -6.71 16.23
N VAL A 250 16.32 -5.70 17.04
CA VAL A 250 17.24 -4.60 17.35
C VAL A 250 18.52 -5.12 18.01
N LYS A 251 18.38 -6.07 18.97
CA LYS A 251 19.54 -6.68 19.61
C LYS A 251 20.39 -7.51 18.64
N ALA A 252 19.76 -8.25 17.74
CA ALA A 252 20.46 -9.00 16.70
C ALA A 252 21.27 -8.08 15.78
N CYS A 253 20.66 -6.96 15.33
CA CYS A 253 21.36 -5.94 14.56
C CYS A 253 22.62 -5.42 15.30
N GLN A 254 22.49 -5.09 16.58
CA GLN A 254 23.61 -4.64 17.42
C GLN A 254 24.73 -5.67 17.51
N ASN A 255 24.37 -6.97 17.74
CA ASN A 255 25.35 -8.05 17.88
C ASN A 255 26.19 -8.26 16.61
N ILE A 256 25.61 -8.09 15.42
CA ILE A 256 26.30 -8.25 14.14
C ILE A 256 26.86 -6.94 13.56
N GLY A 257 26.73 -5.83 14.29
CA GLY A 257 27.30 -4.53 13.93
C GLY A 257 26.60 -3.82 12.75
N ILE A 258 25.30 -4.02 12.58
CA ILE A 258 24.47 -3.27 11.62
C ILE A 258 23.50 -2.33 12.35
N LYS A 259 22.98 -1.34 11.63
CA LYS A 259 21.94 -0.46 12.15
C LYS A 259 20.59 -1.15 12.06
N GLY A 260 19.88 -1.32 13.19
CA GLY A 260 18.45 -1.67 13.20
C GLY A 260 17.60 -0.41 13.01
N ASP A 261 16.68 -0.44 12.06
CA ASP A 261 15.77 0.66 11.74
C ASP A 261 14.32 0.25 11.99
N VAL A 262 13.82 0.60 13.17
CA VAL A 262 12.43 0.33 13.55
C VAL A 262 11.55 1.44 13.03
N SER A 263 10.63 1.10 12.15
CA SER A 263 9.76 2.08 11.49
C SER A 263 8.44 1.48 11.01
N SER A 264 7.58 2.33 10.49
CA SER A 264 6.35 1.97 9.79
C SER A 264 6.55 2.13 8.30
N PHE A 265 5.98 1.26 7.49
CA PHE A 265 6.03 1.43 6.05
C PHE A 265 4.66 1.79 5.45
N HIS A 266 4.69 2.52 4.34
CA HIS A 266 3.48 3.12 3.77
C HIS A 266 3.01 2.40 2.49
N ALA A 267 3.20 1.09 2.45
CA ALA A 267 2.85 0.20 1.35
C ALA A 267 2.20 -1.09 1.87
N GLY A 268 1.83 -2.01 0.97
CA GLY A 268 1.29 -3.32 1.31
C GLY A 268 2.36 -4.40 1.30
N ALA A 269 2.19 -5.43 2.11
CA ALA A 269 2.93 -6.68 2.11
C ALA A 269 2.08 -7.77 2.77
N GLU A 270 2.51 -9.02 2.73
CA GLU A 270 1.78 -10.14 3.34
C GLU A 270 1.56 -10.00 4.85
N THR A 271 2.35 -9.16 5.54
CA THR A 271 2.12 -8.79 6.95
C THR A 271 0.70 -8.31 7.22
N HIS A 272 0.07 -7.62 6.24
CA HIS A 272 -1.30 -7.13 6.37
C HIS A 272 -2.31 -8.26 6.47
N ILE A 273 -2.04 -9.39 5.85
CA ILE A 273 -2.92 -10.57 5.92
C ILE A 273 -2.66 -11.30 7.24
N TYR A 274 -1.40 -11.60 7.55
CA TYR A 274 -1.04 -12.25 8.82
C TYR A 274 -1.60 -11.52 10.05
N ALA A 275 -1.56 -10.19 10.07
CA ALA A 275 -2.03 -9.38 11.20
C ALA A 275 -3.52 -9.57 11.55
N HIS A 276 -4.31 -10.12 10.62
CA HIS A 276 -5.75 -10.34 10.80
C HIS A 276 -6.13 -11.82 10.88
N GLU A 277 -5.15 -12.72 10.83
CA GLU A 277 -5.35 -14.16 10.90
C GLU A 277 -4.98 -14.72 12.28
N LYS A 278 -5.44 -15.93 12.57
CA LYS A 278 -5.19 -16.63 13.83
C LYS A 278 -4.49 -17.96 13.59
N ASN A 279 -3.56 -18.29 14.47
CA ASN A 279 -2.91 -19.59 14.49
C ASN A 279 -3.84 -20.70 15.00
N LYS A 280 -3.35 -21.94 15.02
CA LYS A 280 -4.11 -23.12 15.49
C LYS A 280 -4.58 -23.05 16.96
N HIS A 281 -3.97 -22.15 17.74
CA HIS A 281 -4.33 -21.91 19.15
C HIS A 281 -5.36 -20.79 19.31
N GLY A 282 -5.82 -20.18 18.22
CA GLY A 282 -6.76 -19.06 18.22
C GLY A 282 -6.13 -17.72 18.60
N GLN A 283 -4.79 -17.63 18.65
CA GLN A 283 -4.04 -16.40 18.91
C GLN A 283 -3.90 -15.63 17.60
N THR A 284 -4.09 -14.32 17.65
CA THR A 284 -3.82 -13.45 16.49
C THR A 284 -2.32 -13.45 16.19
N LEU A 285 -1.96 -13.68 14.93
CA LEU A 285 -0.57 -13.67 14.48
C LEU A 285 0.03 -12.27 14.62
N LYS A 286 1.32 -12.21 14.98
CA LYS A 286 2.08 -10.98 15.18
C LYS A 286 3.18 -10.89 14.12
N PRO A 287 2.88 -10.30 12.96
CA PRO A 287 3.86 -10.19 11.89
C PRO A 287 4.84 -9.03 12.12
N TYR A 288 6.02 -9.18 11.54
CA TYR A 288 7.06 -8.15 11.39
C TYR A 288 7.62 -8.25 9.98
N LEU A 289 7.86 -7.13 9.30
CA LEU A 289 8.48 -7.12 7.97
C LEU A 289 9.97 -6.77 8.13
N LEU A 290 10.84 -7.65 7.70
CA LEU A 290 12.28 -7.52 7.88
C LEU A 290 13.02 -7.37 6.56
N GLY A 291 14.00 -6.48 6.53
CA GLY A 291 14.92 -6.30 5.41
C GLY A 291 16.24 -7.04 5.62
N LEU A 292 16.54 -7.96 4.71
CA LEU A 292 17.72 -8.83 4.78
C LEU A 292 18.82 -8.47 3.76
N ALA A 293 18.60 -7.50 2.89
CA ALA A 293 19.61 -7.02 1.96
C ALA A 293 19.27 -5.60 1.50
N ASP A 294 20.27 -4.93 0.91
CA ASP A 294 20.03 -3.71 0.15
C ASP A 294 19.70 -4.08 -1.29
N ILE A 295 18.44 -3.91 -1.65
CA ILE A 295 17.88 -4.20 -2.98
C ILE A 295 17.66 -2.87 -3.70
N TYR A 296 18.08 -2.80 -4.94
CA TYR A 296 17.99 -1.58 -5.74
C TYR A 296 17.16 -1.83 -7.01
N ASN A 297 16.41 -0.81 -7.42
CA ASN A 297 15.64 -0.80 -8.66
C ASN A 297 14.65 -1.98 -8.79
N MET A 298 14.02 -2.39 -7.69
CA MET A 298 12.97 -3.42 -7.68
C MET A 298 11.97 -3.20 -8.81
N HIS A 299 11.31 -4.26 -9.26
CA HIS A 299 10.30 -4.24 -10.33
C HIS A 299 10.83 -3.73 -11.69
N SER A 300 12.15 -3.77 -11.90
CA SER A 300 12.77 -3.36 -13.15
C SER A 300 13.82 -4.35 -13.66
N SER A 301 14.19 -4.23 -14.93
CA SER A 301 15.28 -5.03 -15.50
C SER A 301 16.67 -4.62 -14.98
N ASN A 302 16.77 -3.52 -14.24
CA ASN A 302 18.01 -3.06 -13.59
C ASN A 302 18.05 -3.42 -12.10
N GLU A 303 17.18 -4.32 -11.66
CA GLU A 303 17.16 -4.80 -10.29
C GLU A 303 18.48 -5.48 -9.93
N MET A 304 18.99 -5.17 -8.74
CA MET A 304 20.20 -5.76 -8.21
C MET A 304 20.17 -5.83 -6.69
N VAL A 305 20.94 -6.75 -6.13
CA VAL A 305 21.13 -6.91 -4.68
C VAL A 305 22.61 -6.81 -4.32
N ASP A 306 22.93 -6.07 -3.27
CA ASP A 306 24.27 -5.98 -2.73
C ASP A 306 24.64 -7.27 -2.00
N ILE A 307 25.79 -7.88 -2.35
CA ILE A 307 26.21 -9.20 -1.83
C ILE A 307 26.61 -9.10 -0.35
N GLU A 308 27.30 -8.04 0.06
CA GLU A 308 27.73 -7.91 1.46
C GLU A 308 26.53 -7.74 2.37
N SER A 309 25.58 -6.91 1.99
CA SER A 309 24.32 -6.72 2.74
C SER A 309 23.51 -8.01 2.82
N PHE A 310 23.42 -8.78 1.73
CA PHE A 310 22.71 -10.06 1.71
C PHE A 310 23.32 -11.09 2.69
N LEU A 311 24.65 -11.19 2.72
CA LEU A 311 25.34 -12.06 3.66
C LEU A 311 25.11 -11.64 5.12
N LYS A 312 25.17 -10.34 5.41
CA LYS A 312 24.83 -9.78 6.74
C LYS A 312 23.35 -9.99 7.09
N GLY A 313 22.44 -9.94 6.12
CA GLY A 313 21.04 -10.20 6.34
C GLY A 313 20.74 -11.63 6.78
N TYR A 314 21.45 -12.61 6.20
CA TYR A 314 21.38 -13.97 6.71
C TYR A 314 21.89 -14.08 8.17
N GLU A 315 23.00 -13.41 8.51
CA GLU A 315 23.48 -13.38 9.90
C GLU A 315 22.47 -12.68 10.83
N PHE A 316 21.80 -11.63 10.36
CA PHE A 316 20.74 -10.95 11.10
C PHE A 316 19.56 -11.89 11.40
N LEU A 317 19.06 -12.62 10.40
CA LEU A 317 17.98 -13.58 10.57
C LEU A 317 18.38 -14.70 11.53
N LYS A 318 19.58 -15.26 11.37
CA LYS A 318 20.12 -16.32 12.23
C LYS A 318 20.26 -15.83 13.67
N GLU A 319 20.85 -14.66 13.90
CA GLU A 319 21.02 -14.09 15.24
C GLU A 319 19.68 -13.79 15.92
N THR A 320 18.71 -13.26 15.16
CA THR A 320 17.33 -13.06 15.63
C THR A 320 16.73 -14.38 16.12
N PHE A 321 16.85 -15.45 15.35
CA PHE A 321 16.36 -16.77 15.71
C PHE A 321 17.07 -17.33 16.96
N MET A 322 18.39 -17.16 17.05
CA MET A 322 19.17 -17.66 18.19
C MET A 322 18.83 -16.92 19.49
N ILE A 323 18.66 -15.60 19.46
CA ILE A 323 18.25 -14.81 20.63
C ILE A 323 16.84 -15.19 21.08
N TYR A 324 15.92 -15.42 20.14
CA TYR A 324 14.54 -15.82 20.46
C TYR A 324 14.47 -17.15 21.20
N ASN A 325 15.40 -18.06 20.94
CA ASN A 325 15.43 -19.43 21.50
C ASN A 325 16.40 -19.57 22.70
N ALA A 326 17.08 -18.50 23.12
CA ALA A 326 17.99 -18.51 24.26
C ALA A 326 17.25 -18.35 25.58
#